data_1670c9cba6b7b9163c96fd0b94405b74
#
_entry.id   1670c9cba6b7b9163c96fd0b94405b74
#
_cell.length_a   1.000
_cell.length_b   1.000
_cell.length_c   1.000
_cell.angle_alpha   90.00
_cell.angle_beta   90.00
_cell.angle_gamma   90.00
#
_symmetry.space_group_name_H-M   'P 1'
#
loop_
_entity.id
_entity.type
_entity.pdbx_description
1 polymer ?
#
loop_
_entity_poly.entity_id
_entity_poly.type
_entity_poly.pdbx_seq_one_letter_code
_entity_poly.pdbx_strand_id
1 'polypeptide(L)'
;MPFVRGGELYRFFKARRRFKEKEVKFYAVQIALALGYLHRKGIVHRDLKLENILVDMDGYLKVIDFGLAKMLDSGGMTRTYCGTPEYLAPEMILQSGHNFAIDWWALGILIYEMRIGVTPFFNKNKNLLLTKIQRAKVIFPD
;
A
#
# COMPACT_ATOMS: atom_id res chain seq x y z
N MET A 1 -12.13 -12.39 14.13
CA MET A 1 -10.81 -11.72 14.00
C MET A 1 -10.35 -11.32 15.39
N PRO A 2 -9.12 -11.62 15.82
CA PRO A 2 -8.67 -11.21 17.15
C PRO A 2 -8.61 -9.69 17.24
N PHE A 3 -9.01 -9.14 18.38
CA PHE A 3 -8.99 -7.70 18.64
C PHE A 3 -7.55 -7.20 18.77
N VAL A 4 -7.13 -6.25 17.93
CA VAL A 4 -5.79 -5.62 17.95
C VAL A 4 -5.89 -4.28 18.68
N ARG A 5 -5.35 -4.22 19.91
CA ARG A 5 -5.54 -3.08 20.83
C ARG A 5 -4.85 -1.78 20.41
N GLY A 6 -3.83 -1.83 19.55
CA GLY A 6 -3.06 -0.64 19.16
C GLY A 6 -3.77 0.28 18.16
N GLY A 7 -4.65 -0.27 17.32
CA GLY A 7 -5.42 0.49 16.33
C GLY A 7 -4.71 0.65 14.98
N GLU A 8 -5.34 1.41 14.07
CA GLU A 8 -4.86 1.62 12.70
C GLU A 8 -3.57 2.47 12.67
N LEU A 9 -2.62 2.09 11.81
CA LEU A 9 -1.40 2.89 11.56
C LEU A 9 -1.76 4.29 11.04
N TYR A 10 -2.87 4.41 10.30
CA TYR A 10 -3.41 5.69 9.85
C TYR A 10 -3.67 6.68 11.00
N ARG A 11 -4.20 6.23 12.15
CA ARG A 11 -4.44 7.10 13.31
C ARG A 11 -3.14 7.70 13.85
N PHE A 12 -2.08 6.90 13.94
CA PHE A 12 -0.75 7.37 14.37
C PHE A 12 -0.16 8.34 13.36
N PHE A 13 -0.31 8.02 12.07
CA PHE A 13 0.11 8.90 10.97
C PHE A 13 -0.62 10.24 11.00
N LYS A 14 -1.96 10.23 11.12
CA LYS A 14 -2.78 11.45 11.18
C LYS A 14 -2.38 12.37 12.33
N ALA A 15 -2.08 11.82 13.51
CA ALA A 15 -1.65 12.58 14.68
C ALA A 15 -0.26 13.20 14.50
N ARG A 16 0.65 12.54 13.81
CA ARG A 16 2.06 12.92 13.67
C ARG A 16 2.39 13.54 12.32
N ARG A 17 1.51 13.39 11.33
CA ARG A 17 1.61 13.81 9.92
C ARG A 17 2.70 13.11 9.12
N ARG A 18 3.80 12.70 9.73
CA ARG A 18 4.91 11.96 9.11
C ARG A 18 5.69 11.19 10.17
N PHE A 19 6.34 10.13 9.76
CA PHE A 19 7.23 9.34 10.61
C PHE A 19 8.70 9.67 10.33
N LYS A 20 9.55 9.42 11.33
CA LYS A 20 11.00 9.49 11.16
C LYS A 20 11.47 8.33 10.28
N GLU A 21 12.57 8.52 9.56
CA GLU A 21 13.13 7.49 8.66
C GLU A 21 13.31 6.13 9.32
N LYS A 22 13.80 6.09 10.56
CA LYS A 22 13.98 4.85 11.33
C LYS A 22 12.65 4.11 11.53
N GLU A 23 11.56 4.84 11.80
CA GLU A 23 10.23 4.25 11.98
C GLU A 23 9.68 3.73 10.64
N VAL A 24 9.85 4.52 9.58
CA VAL A 24 9.42 4.10 8.22
C VAL A 24 10.15 2.83 7.81
N LYS A 25 11.46 2.73 8.02
CA LYS A 25 12.23 1.51 7.76
C LYS A 25 11.69 0.31 8.54
N PHE A 26 11.42 0.50 9.84
CA PHE A 26 10.90 -0.55 10.71
C PHE A 26 9.52 -1.05 10.25
N TYR A 27 8.62 -0.14 9.86
CA TYR A 27 7.30 -0.51 9.34
C TYR A 27 7.39 -1.14 7.95
N ALA A 28 8.18 -0.57 7.05
CA ALA A 28 8.32 -1.04 5.68
C ALA A 28 8.82 -2.49 5.60
N VAL A 29 9.81 -2.86 6.45
CA VAL A 29 10.33 -4.22 6.50
C VAL A 29 9.25 -5.22 6.94
N GLN A 30 8.46 -4.90 7.94
CA GLN A 30 7.39 -5.77 8.41
C GLN A 30 6.31 -5.98 7.33
N ILE A 31 5.91 -4.91 6.65
CA ILE A 31 4.92 -4.98 5.56
C ILE A 31 5.49 -5.81 4.40
N ALA A 32 6.76 -5.58 4.03
CA ALA A 32 7.42 -6.36 2.98
C ALA A 32 7.47 -7.86 3.29
N LEU A 33 7.75 -8.24 4.54
CA LEU A 33 7.73 -9.64 4.97
C LEU A 33 6.32 -10.23 4.89
N ALA A 34 5.29 -9.47 5.30
CA ALA A 34 3.90 -9.91 5.20
C ALA A 34 3.47 -10.10 3.74
N LEU A 35 3.78 -9.16 2.84
CA LEU A 35 3.50 -9.28 1.41
C LEU A 35 4.24 -10.48 0.80
N GLY A 36 5.53 -10.65 1.12
CA GLY A 36 6.31 -11.79 0.66
C GLY A 36 5.71 -13.13 1.09
N TYR A 37 5.14 -13.21 2.29
CA TYR A 37 4.41 -14.39 2.75
C TYR A 37 3.14 -14.63 1.93
N LEU A 38 2.30 -13.60 1.73
CA LEU A 38 1.07 -13.69 0.93
C LEU A 38 1.36 -14.14 -0.51
N HIS A 39 2.37 -13.52 -1.14
CA HIS A 39 2.75 -13.83 -2.52
C HIS A 39 3.25 -15.27 -2.69
N ARG A 40 4.00 -15.82 -1.72
CA ARG A 40 4.36 -17.25 -1.71
C ARG A 40 3.15 -18.19 -1.59
N LYS A 41 2.04 -17.71 -1.04
CA LYS A 41 0.75 -18.43 -0.98
C LYS A 41 -0.14 -18.17 -2.19
N GLY A 42 0.36 -17.46 -3.21
CA GLY A 42 -0.42 -17.10 -4.39
C GLY A 42 -1.44 -15.99 -4.16
N ILE A 43 -1.36 -15.25 -3.05
CA ILE A 43 -2.35 -14.23 -2.69
C ILE A 43 -1.78 -12.84 -3.00
N VAL A 44 -2.49 -12.06 -3.82
CA VAL A 44 -2.27 -10.63 -4.02
C VAL A 44 -3.28 -9.84 -3.19
N HIS A 45 -2.82 -8.84 -2.42
CA HIS A 45 -3.65 -8.09 -1.47
C HIS A 45 -4.54 -7.06 -2.15
N ARG A 46 -4.00 -6.22 -3.06
CA ARG A 46 -4.66 -5.24 -3.93
C ARG A 46 -5.24 -3.98 -3.26
N ASP A 47 -5.20 -3.84 -1.96
CA ASP A 47 -5.66 -2.63 -1.25
C ASP A 47 -4.75 -2.31 -0.04
N LEU A 48 -3.44 -2.33 -0.25
CA LEU A 48 -2.48 -1.93 0.78
C LEU A 48 -2.54 -0.41 0.98
N LYS A 49 -2.81 0.02 2.21
CA LYS A 49 -2.88 1.42 2.64
C LYS A 49 -2.76 1.52 4.17
N LEU A 50 -2.55 2.72 4.70
CA LEU A 50 -2.36 2.94 6.15
C LEU A 50 -3.54 2.45 7.01
N GLU A 51 -4.77 2.56 6.49
CA GLU A 51 -6.00 2.12 7.16
C GLU A 51 -6.09 0.60 7.29
N ASN A 52 -5.44 -0.14 6.37
CA ASN A 52 -5.44 -1.61 6.35
C ASN A 52 -4.23 -2.22 7.07
N ILE A 53 -3.58 -1.43 7.93
CA ILE A 53 -2.46 -1.87 8.76
C ILE A 53 -2.78 -1.51 10.21
N LEU A 54 -2.80 -2.52 11.07
CA LEU A 54 -2.95 -2.34 12.51
C LEU A 54 -1.59 -2.40 13.19
N VAL A 55 -1.45 -1.61 14.26
CA VAL A 55 -0.31 -1.66 15.17
C VAL A 55 -0.72 -2.47 16.40
N ASP A 56 0.06 -3.46 16.79
CA ASP A 56 -0.14 -4.22 18.02
C ASP A 56 0.44 -3.47 19.24
N MET A 57 0.13 -3.93 20.44
CA MET A 57 0.62 -3.36 21.70
C MET A 57 2.16 -3.33 21.78
N ASP A 58 2.81 -4.30 21.17
CA ASP A 58 4.26 -4.41 21.12
C ASP A 58 4.90 -3.62 19.95
N GLY A 59 4.08 -2.86 19.20
CA GLY A 59 4.54 -2.06 18.05
C GLY A 59 4.70 -2.84 16.74
N TYR A 60 4.33 -4.13 16.71
CA TYR A 60 4.33 -4.93 15.49
C TYR A 60 3.10 -4.68 14.64
N LEU A 61 3.25 -4.85 13.32
CA LEU A 61 2.20 -4.59 12.35
C LEU A 61 1.44 -5.84 11.96
N LYS A 62 0.16 -5.65 11.67
CA LYS A 62 -0.73 -6.67 11.09
C LYS A 62 -1.43 -6.09 9.88
N VAL A 63 -1.21 -6.69 8.71
CA VAL A 63 -1.97 -6.36 7.50
C VAL A 63 -3.34 -7.00 7.61
N ILE A 64 -4.37 -6.22 7.35
CA ILE A 64 -5.77 -6.61 7.48
C ILE A 64 -6.56 -6.27 6.22
N ASP A 65 -7.86 -6.62 6.20
CA ASP A 65 -8.80 -6.37 5.10
C ASP A 65 -8.40 -7.04 3.79
N PHE A 66 -8.74 -8.31 3.68
CA PHE A 66 -8.56 -9.13 2.49
C PHE A 66 -9.79 -9.12 1.57
N GLY A 67 -10.69 -8.13 1.71
CA GLY A 67 -11.92 -8.02 0.92
C GLY A 67 -11.68 -7.89 -0.58
N LEU A 68 -10.54 -7.30 -0.96
CA LEU A 68 -10.11 -7.20 -2.35
C LEU A 68 -9.00 -8.19 -2.73
N ALA A 69 -8.53 -9.03 -1.81
CA ALA A 69 -7.47 -9.99 -2.10
C ALA A 69 -7.92 -11.04 -3.10
N LYS A 70 -6.96 -11.55 -3.88
CA LYS A 70 -7.22 -12.59 -4.88
C LYS A 70 -6.11 -13.62 -4.89
N MET A 71 -6.50 -14.89 -5.03
CA MET A 71 -5.55 -15.95 -5.36
C MET A 71 -5.25 -15.90 -6.86
N LEU A 72 -3.98 -15.96 -7.19
CA LEU A 72 -3.49 -16.07 -8.56
C LEU A 72 -2.76 -17.40 -8.70
N ASP A 73 -3.05 -18.13 -9.78
CA ASP A 73 -2.29 -19.32 -10.16
C ASP A 73 -0.86 -18.92 -10.56
N SER A 74 0.04 -19.90 -10.64
CA SER A 74 1.45 -19.68 -11.05
C SER A 74 1.52 -18.93 -12.38
N GLY A 75 2.07 -17.70 -12.35
CA GLY A 75 2.12 -16.81 -13.51
C GLY A 75 0.79 -16.14 -13.86
N GLY A 76 -0.25 -16.31 -13.03
CA GLY A 76 -1.58 -15.75 -13.26
C GLY A 76 -1.61 -14.22 -13.22
N MET A 77 -2.50 -13.66 -14.03
CA MET A 77 -2.81 -12.24 -14.08
C MET A 77 -4.30 -12.01 -13.85
N THR A 78 -4.64 -10.85 -13.33
CA THR A 78 -6.03 -10.42 -13.20
C THR A 78 -6.21 -9.02 -13.81
N ARG A 79 -7.44 -8.69 -14.23
CA ARG A 79 -7.77 -7.38 -14.83
C ARG A 79 -8.80 -6.60 -14.02
N THR A 80 -9.18 -7.10 -12.84
CA THR A 80 -10.19 -6.43 -12.01
C THR A 80 -9.66 -5.08 -11.52
N TYR A 81 -10.31 -4.00 -11.93
CA TYR A 81 -10.01 -2.66 -11.43
C TYR A 81 -10.59 -2.50 -10.01
N CYS A 82 -9.73 -2.40 -9.01
CA CYS A 82 -10.11 -2.25 -7.61
C CYS A 82 -8.98 -1.59 -6.81
N GLY A 83 -9.27 -1.20 -5.58
CA GLY A 83 -8.31 -0.58 -4.67
C GLY A 83 -8.54 0.93 -4.50
N THR A 84 -7.69 1.55 -3.72
CA THR A 84 -7.73 2.97 -3.37
C THR A 84 -6.95 3.78 -4.41
N PRO A 85 -7.54 4.83 -5.02
CA PRO A 85 -6.96 5.52 -6.19
C PRO A 85 -5.51 5.96 -6.04
N GLU A 86 -5.13 6.49 -4.87
CA GLU A 86 -3.79 7.01 -4.60
C GLU A 86 -2.70 5.94 -4.61
N TYR A 87 -3.07 4.68 -4.43
CA TYR A 87 -2.17 3.52 -4.33
C TYR A 87 -2.18 2.63 -5.58
N LEU A 88 -3.04 2.94 -6.57
CA LEU A 88 -3.15 2.14 -7.79
C LEU A 88 -1.85 2.14 -8.59
N ALA A 89 -1.43 0.96 -9.02
CA ALA A 89 -0.32 0.82 -9.95
C ALA A 89 -0.71 1.25 -11.38
N PRO A 90 0.23 1.75 -12.21
CA PRO A 90 -0.05 2.16 -13.57
C PRO A 90 -0.75 1.10 -14.42
N GLU A 91 -0.34 -0.17 -14.29
CA GLU A 91 -0.91 -1.30 -15.02
C GLU A 91 -2.38 -1.58 -14.64
N MET A 92 -2.80 -1.25 -13.42
CA MET A 92 -4.20 -1.34 -13.01
C MET A 92 -5.05 -0.25 -13.69
N ILE A 93 -4.51 0.96 -13.81
CA ILE A 93 -5.19 2.10 -14.46
C ILE A 93 -5.32 1.83 -15.96
N LEU A 94 -4.28 1.27 -16.58
CA LEU A 94 -4.24 0.90 -18.00
C LEU A 94 -5.04 -0.37 -18.32
N GLN A 95 -5.51 -1.09 -17.30
CA GLN A 95 -6.21 -2.38 -17.43
C GLN A 95 -5.47 -3.42 -18.28
N SER A 96 -4.15 -3.30 -18.35
CA SER A 96 -3.27 -4.21 -19.11
C SER A 96 -3.12 -5.60 -18.47
N GLY A 97 -3.71 -5.78 -17.29
CA GLY A 97 -3.52 -6.94 -16.44
C GLY A 97 -2.45 -6.68 -15.38
N HIS A 98 -2.61 -7.28 -14.21
CA HIS A 98 -1.70 -7.10 -13.08
C HIS A 98 -1.53 -8.38 -12.27
N ASN A 99 -0.44 -8.45 -11.53
CA ASN A 99 -0.07 -9.57 -10.67
C ASN A 99 0.39 -9.07 -9.28
N PHE A 100 1.25 -9.82 -8.61
CA PHE A 100 1.79 -9.47 -7.29
C PHE A 100 2.57 -8.15 -7.26
N ALA A 101 3.07 -7.66 -8.40
CA ALA A 101 3.88 -6.44 -8.48
C ALA A 101 3.14 -5.20 -7.99
N ILE A 102 1.82 -5.16 -8.10
CA ILE A 102 1.00 -4.04 -7.63
C ILE A 102 1.08 -3.81 -6.13
N ASP A 103 1.26 -4.85 -5.34
CA ASP A 103 1.42 -4.71 -3.88
C ASP A 103 2.77 -4.06 -3.52
N TRP A 104 3.82 -4.33 -4.31
CA TRP A 104 5.13 -3.66 -4.16
C TRP A 104 5.08 -2.20 -4.58
N TRP A 105 4.32 -1.87 -5.63
CA TRP A 105 4.03 -0.48 -5.98
C TRP A 105 3.33 0.23 -4.83
N ALA A 106 2.25 -0.35 -4.30
CA ALA A 106 1.50 0.21 -3.17
C ALA A 106 2.38 0.39 -1.92
N LEU A 107 3.29 -0.55 -1.63
CA LEU A 107 4.29 -0.39 -0.56
C LEU A 107 5.19 0.82 -0.80
N GLY A 108 5.64 1.05 -2.03
CA GLY A 108 6.42 2.25 -2.40
C GLY A 108 5.66 3.55 -2.12
N ILE A 109 4.38 3.61 -2.52
CA ILE A 109 3.49 4.74 -2.22
C ILE A 109 3.36 4.97 -0.71
N LEU A 110 3.16 3.89 0.04
CA LEU A 110 3.02 3.91 1.49
C LEU A 110 4.29 4.42 2.20
N ILE A 111 5.46 3.96 1.78
CA ILE A 111 6.76 4.43 2.30
C ILE A 111 6.91 5.93 2.09
N TYR A 112 6.63 6.40 0.88
CA TYR A 112 6.67 7.82 0.55
C TYR A 112 5.70 8.61 1.44
N GLU A 113 4.45 8.17 1.53
CA GLU A 113 3.42 8.82 2.35
C GLU A 113 3.84 8.90 3.82
N MET A 114 4.29 7.80 4.40
CA MET A 114 4.76 7.76 5.80
C MET A 114 5.91 8.75 6.05
N ARG A 115 6.81 8.92 5.08
CA ARG A 115 7.99 9.79 5.23
C ARG A 115 7.70 11.25 4.95
N ILE A 116 6.89 11.55 3.95
CA ILE A 116 6.65 12.92 3.44
C ILE A 116 5.37 13.52 4.02
N GLY A 117 4.36 12.70 4.32
CA GLY A 117 3.07 13.13 4.87
C GLY A 117 1.94 13.19 3.84
N VAL A 118 2.23 12.90 2.58
CA VAL A 118 1.28 12.86 1.46
C VAL A 118 1.75 11.85 0.43
N THR A 119 0.84 11.25 -0.34
CA THR A 119 1.19 10.33 -1.42
C THR A 119 1.90 11.05 -2.57
N PRO A 120 2.83 10.39 -3.31
CA PRO A 120 3.70 11.06 -4.30
C PRO A 120 2.97 11.69 -5.48
N PHE A 121 1.79 11.18 -5.82
CA PHE A 121 1.00 11.64 -6.96
C PHE A 121 -0.26 12.42 -6.56
N PHE A 122 -0.41 12.77 -5.27
CA PHE A 122 -1.61 13.40 -4.75
C PHE A 122 -2.13 14.52 -5.64
N ASN A 123 -3.44 14.49 -5.89
CA ASN A 123 -4.17 15.56 -6.55
C ASN A 123 -5.65 15.48 -6.15
N LYS A 124 -6.28 16.63 -5.89
CA LYS A 124 -7.71 16.70 -5.58
C LYS A 124 -8.59 16.27 -6.77
N ASN A 125 -8.11 16.51 -8.00
CA ASN A 125 -8.76 16.04 -9.20
C ASN A 125 -8.31 14.60 -9.50
N LYS A 126 -9.25 13.66 -9.47
CA LYS A 126 -9.00 12.24 -9.68
C LYS A 126 -8.36 11.95 -11.05
N ASN A 127 -8.80 12.62 -12.12
CA ASN A 127 -8.25 12.38 -13.46
C ASN A 127 -6.77 12.82 -13.54
N LEU A 128 -6.42 13.95 -12.91
CA LEU A 128 -5.04 14.40 -12.83
C LEU A 128 -4.18 13.47 -11.95
N LEU A 129 -4.74 12.94 -10.85
CA LEU A 129 -4.08 11.92 -10.04
C LEU A 129 -3.71 10.70 -10.90
N LEU A 130 -4.68 10.11 -11.60
CA LEU A 130 -4.47 8.94 -12.45
C LEU A 130 -3.45 9.21 -13.57
N THR A 131 -3.50 10.40 -14.20
CA THR A 131 -2.50 10.81 -15.20
C THR A 131 -1.10 10.91 -14.63
N LYS A 132 -0.94 11.45 -13.41
CA LYS A 132 0.35 11.51 -12.71
C LYS A 132 0.90 10.12 -12.43
N ILE A 133 0.05 9.21 -11.95
CA ILE A 133 0.43 7.81 -11.68
C ILE A 133 0.93 7.14 -12.97
N GLN A 134 0.22 7.31 -14.09
CA GLN A 134 0.64 6.73 -15.38
C GLN A 134 2.01 7.25 -15.85
N ARG A 135 2.35 8.50 -15.56
CA ARG A 135 3.67 9.06 -15.86
C ARG A 135 4.76 8.55 -14.92
N ALA A 136 4.39 8.06 -13.75
CA ALA A 136 5.24 7.47 -12.70
C ALA A 136 6.48 8.32 -12.33
N LYS A 137 6.42 9.64 -12.52
CA LYS A 137 7.51 10.56 -12.13
C LYS A 137 7.36 10.95 -10.66
N VAL A 138 8.10 10.30 -9.79
CA VAL A 138 8.16 10.63 -8.35
C VAL A 138 9.13 11.81 -8.15
N ILE A 139 8.68 12.80 -7.37
CA ILE A 139 9.48 13.95 -6.95
C ILE A 139 9.67 13.85 -5.44
N PHE A 140 10.90 13.84 -4.99
CA PHE A 140 11.23 13.92 -3.56
C PHE A 140 11.44 15.39 -3.19
N PRO A 141 10.75 15.88 -2.15
CA PRO A 141 11.05 17.22 -1.61
C PRO A 141 12.43 17.23 -0.95
N ASP A 142 13.10 18.37 -1.00
CA ASP A 142 14.38 18.64 -0.34
C ASP A 142 14.30 18.54 1.18
#